data_5f8698e9e6c70aa86a81a32e6206278f
#
_entry.id   5f8698e9e6c70aa86a81a32e6206278f
#
_cell.length_a   1.000
_cell.length_b   1.000
_cell.length_c   1.000
_cell.angle_alpha   90.00
_cell.angle_beta   90.00
_cell.angle_gamma   90.00
#
_symmetry.space_group_name_H-M   'P 1'
#
loop_
_entity.id
_entity.type
_entity.pdbx_description
1 polymer ?
#
loop_
_entity_poly.entity_id
_entity_poly.type
_entity_poly.pdbx_seq_one_letter_code
_entity_poly.pdbx_strand_id
1 'polypeptide(L)'
;MLFIRSFIFVSLHVITIVLFSLLGVLLWPLPFKWRYKVVSQWAILNLWLLAKICDVHYQVEGSENIPDEPCVILCKHQSTWETLALQAVFPPQVWVLKRELLWIPFFGWGLAALNPIAIDRGAGRKALNQVIEQGKDRLSSGCWVVVFPEGTRIPSGQMGRFGVGGTRLAVEAGHSIVPVAHDAGKAWPKHGFIKYPSVIKLVIGAKITTRGKTVVDINKQVYQWMEAQMTQLEGKRPIAAPVKEGKKRG
;
A
#
# COMPACT_ATOMS: atom_id res chain seq x y z
N MET A 1 -15.89 -18.91 -17.11
CA MET A 1 -16.04 -18.88 -15.63
C MET A 1 -15.28 -17.73 -14.95
N LEU A 2 -14.00 -17.46 -15.28
CA LEU A 2 -13.22 -16.38 -14.65
C LEU A 2 -13.86 -14.98 -14.81
N PHE A 3 -14.37 -14.67 -15.98
CA PHE A 3 -15.04 -13.39 -16.23
C PHE A 3 -16.26 -13.17 -15.32
N ILE A 4 -17.14 -14.19 -15.20
CA ILE A 4 -18.35 -14.10 -14.36
C ILE A 4 -17.97 -13.91 -12.89
N ARG A 5 -17.03 -14.71 -12.37
CA ARG A 5 -16.52 -14.58 -10.99
C ARG A 5 -15.94 -13.19 -10.75
N SER A 6 -15.12 -12.69 -11.67
CA SER A 6 -14.53 -11.36 -11.58
C SER A 6 -15.59 -10.27 -11.65
N PHE A 7 -16.61 -10.42 -12.48
CA PHE A 7 -17.73 -9.47 -12.58
C PHE A 7 -18.52 -9.40 -11.28
N ILE A 8 -18.88 -10.55 -10.70
CA ILE A 8 -19.59 -10.61 -9.41
C ILE A 8 -18.74 -9.94 -8.32
N PHE A 9 -17.45 -10.30 -8.24
CA PHE A 9 -16.56 -9.70 -7.26
C PHE A 9 -16.44 -8.18 -7.44
N VAL A 10 -16.21 -7.69 -8.65
CA VAL A 10 -16.05 -6.24 -8.91
C VAL A 10 -17.34 -5.48 -8.58
N SER A 11 -18.50 -6.04 -8.91
CA SER A 11 -19.80 -5.44 -8.56
C SER A 11 -19.98 -5.31 -7.05
N LEU A 12 -19.71 -6.38 -6.30
CA LEU A 12 -19.76 -6.35 -4.82
C LEU A 12 -18.70 -5.42 -4.23
N HIS A 13 -17.51 -5.39 -4.80
CA HIS A 13 -16.42 -4.49 -4.39
C HIS A 13 -16.85 -3.01 -4.52
N VAL A 14 -17.49 -2.64 -5.64
CA VAL A 14 -18.00 -1.27 -5.84
C VAL A 14 -19.14 -0.95 -4.87
N ILE A 15 -20.09 -1.87 -4.68
CA ILE A 15 -21.18 -1.68 -3.73
C ILE A 15 -20.63 -1.47 -2.31
N THR A 16 -19.69 -2.30 -1.89
CA THR A 16 -19.09 -2.19 -0.56
C THR A 16 -18.24 -0.93 -0.40
N ILE A 17 -17.58 -0.42 -1.45
CA ILE A 17 -16.92 0.90 -1.43
C ILE A 17 -17.94 1.98 -1.06
N VAL A 18 -19.08 2.03 -1.73
CA VAL A 18 -20.11 3.04 -1.47
C VAL A 18 -20.60 2.94 -0.02
N LEU A 19 -20.98 1.75 0.43
CA LEU A 19 -21.52 1.52 1.77
C LEU A 19 -20.51 1.92 2.87
N PHE A 20 -19.27 1.44 2.78
CA PHE A 20 -18.25 1.75 3.78
C PHE A 20 -17.74 3.19 3.71
N SER A 21 -17.81 3.84 2.54
CA SER A 21 -17.50 5.26 2.42
C SER A 21 -18.56 6.13 3.11
N LEU A 22 -19.85 5.82 2.91
CA LEU A 22 -20.94 6.51 3.63
C LEU A 22 -20.84 6.27 5.14
N LEU A 23 -20.53 5.04 5.55
CA LEU A 23 -20.27 4.71 6.96
C LEU A 23 -19.08 5.50 7.49
N GLY A 24 -17.99 5.62 6.73
CA GLY A 24 -16.82 6.43 7.10
C GLY A 24 -17.14 7.91 7.31
N VAL A 25 -18.01 8.47 6.47
CA VAL A 25 -18.51 9.85 6.63
C VAL A 25 -19.37 9.97 7.88
N LEU A 26 -20.28 9.03 8.12
CA LEU A 26 -21.14 9.01 9.32
C LEU A 26 -20.31 8.93 10.61
N LEU A 27 -19.23 8.15 10.58
CA LEU A 27 -18.34 7.96 11.72
C LEU A 27 -17.28 9.07 11.86
N TRP A 28 -17.31 10.11 11.01
CA TRP A 28 -16.31 11.20 11.03
C TRP A 28 -16.12 11.85 12.42
N PRO A 29 -17.17 12.06 13.25
CA PRO A 29 -17.01 12.65 14.58
C PRO A 29 -16.24 11.76 15.57
N LEU A 30 -16.13 10.46 15.28
CA LEU A 30 -15.43 9.54 16.19
C LEU A 30 -13.90 9.67 16.09
N PRO A 31 -13.16 9.35 17.18
CA PRO A 31 -11.71 9.27 17.16
C PRO A 31 -11.20 8.32 16.05
N PHE A 32 -10.06 8.64 15.47
CA PHE A 32 -9.47 7.90 14.34
C PHE A 32 -9.42 6.37 14.56
N LYS A 33 -9.00 5.91 15.75
CA LYS A 33 -8.87 4.48 16.06
C LYS A 33 -10.20 3.72 15.89
N TRP A 34 -11.32 4.30 16.34
CA TRP A 34 -12.64 3.69 16.20
C TRP A 34 -13.12 3.70 14.75
N ARG A 35 -12.95 4.83 14.07
CA ARG A 35 -13.29 4.98 12.65
C ARG A 35 -12.48 4.01 11.79
N TYR A 36 -11.17 3.92 12.03
CA TYR A 36 -10.30 2.96 11.34
C TYR A 36 -10.76 1.51 11.56
N LYS A 37 -11.02 1.12 12.83
CA LYS A 37 -11.47 -0.24 13.18
C LYS A 37 -12.72 -0.67 12.39
N VAL A 38 -13.67 0.24 12.17
CA VAL A 38 -14.90 -0.04 11.45
C VAL A 38 -14.66 -0.01 9.93
N VAL A 39 -14.04 1.05 9.42
CA VAL A 39 -13.86 1.24 7.97
C VAL A 39 -12.91 0.18 7.38
N SER A 40 -11.88 -0.23 8.12
CA SER A 40 -10.96 -1.28 7.66
C SER A 40 -11.60 -2.68 7.53
N GLN A 41 -12.78 -2.92 8.16
CA GLN A 41 -13.52 -4.16 7.92
C GLN A 41 -13.93 -4.33 6.45
N TRP A 42 -14.05 -3.23 5.71
CA TRP A 42 -14.23 -3.27 4.27
C TRP A 42 -13.11 -4.05 3.56
N ALA A 43 -11.87 -3.86 3.97
CA ALA A 43 -10.74 -4.57 3.39
C ALA A 43 -10.82 -6.07 3.68
N ILE A 44 -11.14 -6.45 4.92
CA ILE A 44 -11.30 -7.86 5.35
C ILE A 44 -12.45 -8.52 4.59
N LEU A 45 -13.60 -7.84 4.49
CA LEU A 45 -14.75 -8.31 3.72
C LEU A 45 -14.38 -8.57 2.26
N ASN A 46 -13.66 -7.63 1.63
CA ASN A 46 -13.28 -7.78 0.23
C ASN A 46 -12.21 -8.86 -0.01
N LEU A 47 -11.30 -9.10 0.93
CA LEU A 47 -10.38 -10.25 0.87
C LEU A 47 -11.16 -11.56 0.98
N TRP A 48 -12.15 -11.63 1.87
CA TRP A 48 -13.03 -12.80 1.99
C TRP A 48 -13.86 -13.05 0.72
N LEU A 49 -14.48 -11.99 0.16
CA LEU A 49 -15.22 -12.09 -1.10
C LEU A 49 -14.30 -12.54 -2.25
N LEU A 50 -13.08 -12.02 -2.31
CA LEU A 50 -12.11 -12.39 -3.33
C LEU A 50 -11.74 -13.87 -3.24
N ALA A 51 -11.55 -14.39 -2.02
CA ALA A 51 -11.28 -15.80 -1.78
C ALA A 51 -12.48 -16.69 -2.16
N LYS A 52 -13.69 -16.32 -1.75
CA LYS A 52 -14.90 -17.13 -1.99
C LYS A 52 -15.36 -17.11 -3.45
N ILE A 53 -15.24 -15.97 -4.14
CA ILE A 53 -15.77 -15.79 -5.49
C ILE A 53 -14.71 -16.10 -6.56
N CYS A 54 -13.50 -15.59 -6.37
CA CYS A 54 -12.43 -15.69 -7.37
C CYS A 54 -11.37 -16.75 -7.05
N ASP A 55 -11.49 -17.42 -5.89
CA ASP A 55 -10.50 -18.42 -5.42
C ASP A 55 -9.08 -17.83 -5.32
N VAL A 56 -9.01 -16.60 -4.82
CA VAL A 56 -7.73 -15.91 -4.57
C VAL A 56 -7.52 -15.83 -3.07
N HIS A 57 -6.60 -16.64 -2.59
CA HIS A 57 -6.22 -16.74 -1.18
C HIS A 57 -4.89 -16.01 -0.94
N TYR A 58 -4.45 -15.93 0.30
CA TYR A 58 -3.12 -15.40 0.62
C TYR A 58 -2.51 -16.09 1.84
N GLN A 59 -1.18 -16.02 1.91
CA GLN A 59 -0.36 -16.46 3.02
C GLN A 59 0.56 -15.31 3.43
N VAL A 60 0.75 -15.14 4.74
CA VAL A 60 1.64 -14.12 5.31
C VAL A 60 2.84 -14.82 5.93
N GLU A 61 4.02 -14.43 5.51
CA GLU A 61 5.30 -14.87 6.05
C GLU A 61 5.98 -13.70 6.77
N GLY A 62 6.61 -13.95 7.92
CA GLY A 62 7.32 -12.92 8.68
C GLY A 62 6.41 -12.05 9.54
N SER A 63 5.24 -12.52 9.97
CA SER A 63 4.36 -11.75 10.86
C SER A 63 5.03 -11.37 12.18
N GLU A 64 5.99 -12.17 12.64
CA GLU A 64 6.83 -11.91 13.82
C GLU A 64 7.77 -10.70 13.65
N ASN A 65 7.96 -10.23 12.43
CA ASN A 65 8.77 -9.05 12.12
C ASN A 65 8.02 -7.73 12.29
N ILE A 66 6.70 -7.78 12.59
CA ILE A 66 5.90 -6.58 12.86
C ILE A 66 6.26 -6.08 14.26
N PRO A 67 6.92 -4.90 14.40
CA PRO A 67 7.26 -4.38 15.71
C PRO A 67 6.03 -3.79 16.43
N ASP A 68 6.14 -3.63 17.74
CA ASP A 68 5.08 -3.02 18.56
C ASP A 68 4.95 -1.51 18.34
N GLU A 69 6.05 -0.84 17.98
CA GLU A 69 6.09 0.60 17.72
C GLU A 69 5.70 0.96 16.28
N PRO A 70 5.07 2.13 16.05
CA PRO A 70 4.74 2.61 14.72
C PRO A 70 5.95 2.70 13.81
N CYS A 71 5.79 2.24 12.57
CA CYS A 71 6.85 2.21 11.55
C CYS A 71 6.38 2.75 10.22
N VAL A 72 7.32 3.02 9.33
CA VAL A 72 7.04 3.27 7.91
C VAL A 72 7.06 1.93 7.18
N ILE A 73 5.94 1.55 6.58
CA ILE A 73 5.85 0.36 5.72
C ILE A 73 6.24 0.76 4.29
N LEU A 74 7.30 0.15 3.77
CA LEU A 74 7.67 0.28 2.36
C LEU A 74 7.25 -0.99 1.61
N CYS A 75 6.14 -0.91 0.89
CA CYS A 75 5.53 -2.06 0.24
C CYS A 75 5.71 -2.04 -1.28
N LYS A 76 5.98 -3.20 -1.88
CA LYS A 76 5.88 -3.42 -3.32
C LYS A 76 4.50 -3.01 -3.82
N HIS A 77 4.41 -2.40 -5.01
CA HIS A 77 3.13 -1.95 -5.56
C HIS A 77 2.84 -2.58 -6.91
N GLN A 78 2.01 -3.62 -6.94
CA GLN A 78 1.66 -4.37 -8.15
C GLN A 78 0.16 -4.37 -8.47
N SER A 79 -0.69 -4.28 -7.44
CA SER A 79 -2.12 -4.57 -7.53
C SER A 79 -2.96 -3.53 -6.76
N THR A 80 -4.24 -3.76 -6.66
CA THR A 80 -5.12 -3.15 -5.66
C THR A 80 -5.17 -4.02 -4.40
N TRP A 81 -4.86 -5.31 -4.53
CA TRP A 81 -4.94 -6.29 -3.46
C TRP A 81 -4.14 -5.91 -2.21
N GLU A 82 -2.90 -5.45 -2.39
CA GLU A 82 -2.04 -5.08 -1.24
C GLU A 82 -2.62 -3.93 -0.41
N THR A 83 -3.46 -3.08 -1.01
CA THR A 83 -4.13 -2.01 -0.25
C THR A 83 -5.21 -2.55 0.68
N LEU A 84 -5.75 -3.73 0.39
CA LEU A 84 -6.66 -4.46 1.26
C LEU A 84 -5.87 -5.29 2.30
N ALA A 85 -4.89 -6.06 1.83
CA ALA A 85 -4.14 -6.99 2.67
C ALA A 85 -3.39 -6.28 3.81
N LEU A 86 -2.76 -5.14 3.53
CA LEU A 86 -2.05 -4.39 4.57
C LEU A 86 -2.98 -3.91 5.69
N GLN A 87 -4.25 -3.57 5.40
CA GLN A 87 -5.23 -3.21 6.43
C GLN A 87 -5.66 -4.39 7.31
N ALA A 88 -5.58 -5.61 6.78
CA ALA A 88 -5.88 -6.82 7.53
C ALA A 88 -4.70 -7.34 8.37
N VAL A 89 -3.47 -7.04 7.95
CA VAL A 89 -2.25 -7.61 8.52
C VAL A 89 -1.57 -6.69 9.53
N PHE A 90 -1.58 -5.38 9.29
CA PHE A 90 -0.86 -4.41 10.11
C PHE A 90 -1.78 -3.61 11.05
N PRO A 91 -1.23 -3.02 12.13
CA PRO A 91 -1.95 -2.07 13.00
C PRO A 91 -2.54 -0.88 12.22
N PRO A 92 -3.34 -0.03 12.88
CA PRO A 92 -3.93 1.15 12.24
C PRO A 92 -2.89 1.99 11.50
N GLN A 93 -3.16 2.24 10.22
CA GLN A 93 -2.21 2.84 9.29
C GLN A 93 -2.86 3.89 8.40
N VAL A 94 -2.05 4.81 7.92
CA VAL A 94 -2.41 5.80 6.92
C VAL A 94 -1.57 5.61 5.65
N TRP A 95 -2.05 6.14 4.53
CA TRP A 95 -1.48 5.92 3.21
C TRP A 95 -0.95 7.21 2.61
N VAL A 96 0.24 7.16 2.02
CA VAL A 96 0.67 8.22 1.11
C VAL A 96 0.05 7.96 -0.24
N LEU A 97 -0.87 8.83 -0.65
CA LEU A 97 -1.64 8.66 -1.88
C LEU A 97 -1.69 9.94 -2.72
N LYS A 98 -2.14 9.79 -3.96
CA LYS A 98 -2.33 10.91 -4.88
C LYS A 98 -3.57 11.70 -4.48
N ARG A 99 -3.45 13.03 -4.30
CA ARG A 99 -4.53 13.91 -3.84
C ARG A 99 -5.82 13.79 -4.66
N GLU A 100 -5.70 13.58 -5.97
CA GLU A 100 -6.85 13.47 -6.88
C GLU A 100 -7.72 12.23 -6.60
N LEU A 101 -7.21 11.24 -5.86
CA LEU A 101 -8.03 10.11 -5.43
C LEU A 101 -9.13 10.52 -4.43
N LEU A 102 -8.93 11.63 -3.71
CA LEU A 102 -9.92 12.17 -2.80
C LEU A 102 -11.11 12.83 -3.52
N TRP A 103 -10.97 13.12 -4.83
CA TRP A 103 -12.04 13.71 -5.64
C TRP A 103 -13.00 12.67 -6.24
N ILE A 104 -12.65 11.39 -6.16
CA ILE A 104 -13.51 10.31 -6.66
C ILE A 104 -14.71 10.19 -5.71
N PRO A 105 -15.96 10.40 -6.20
CA PRO A 105 -17.15 10.28 -5.36
C PRO A 105 -17.19 8.95 -4.60
N PHE A 106 -17.68 8.97 -3.38
CA PHE A 106 -17.71 7.87 -2.42
C PHE A 106 -16.30 7.36 -2.05
N PHE A 107 -15.54 6.80 -2.97
CA PHE A 107 -14.21 6.26 -2.71
C PHE A 107 -13.27 7.27 -2.03
N GLY A 108 -13.24 8.51 -2.53
CA GLY A 108 -12.47 9.60 -1.95
C GLY A 108 -12.92 9.96 -0.53
N TRP A 109 -14.22 9.89 -0.26
CA TRP A 109 -14.79 10.14 1.07
C TRP A 109 -14.36 9.06 2.08
N GLY A 110 -14.41 7.79 1.67
CA GLY A 110 -13.90 6.67 2.47
C GLY A 110 -12.42 6.80 2.76
N LEU A 111 -11.62 7.18 1.74
CA LEU A 111 -10.19 7.46 1.93
C LEU A 111 -9.95 8.63 2.89
N ALA A 112 -10.68 9.75 2.73
CA ALA A 112 -10.56 10.91 3.60
C ALA A 112 -10.87 10.57 5.06
N ALA A 113 -11.85 9.68 5.30
CA ALA A 113 -12.17 9.20 6.63
C ALA A 113 -11.02 8.45 7.31
N LEU A 114 -10.03 7.97 6.57
CA LEU A 114 -8.84 7.29 7.08
C LEU A 114 -7.61 8.22 7.23
N ASN A 115 -7.79 9.54 7.18
CA ASN A 115 -6.76 10.56 7.39
C ASN A 115 -5.48 10.34 6.55
N PRO A 116 -5.56 10.08 5.23
CA PRO A 116 -4.42 9.78 4.41
C PRO A 116 -3.47 10.98 4.27
N ILE A 117 -2.23 10.72 3.89
CA ILE A 117 -1.27 11.73 3.46
C ILE A 117 -1.45 11.94 1.96
N ALA A 118 -2.28 12.92 1.61
CA ALA A 118 -2.64 13.20 0.23
C ALA A 118 -1.69 14.22 -0.39
N ILE A 119 -0.95 13.82 -1.44
CA ILE A 119 0.08 14.65 -2.07
C ILE A 119 -0.21 14.95 -3.53
N ASP A 120 0.21 16.13 -3.98
CA ASP A 120 0.36 16.42 -5.40
C ASP A 120 1.73 15.92 -5.86
N ARG A 121 1.74 14.77 -6.53
CA ARG A 121 3.01 14.16 -7.02
C ARG A 121 3.75 15.02 -8.05
N GLY A 122 3.07 15.97 -8.66
CA GLY A 122 3.67 16.92 -9.61
C GLY A 122 4.44 18.06 -8.93
N ALA A 123 4.23 18.27 -7.63
CA ALA A 123 4.80 19.39 -6.88
C ALA A 123 6.25 19.17 -6.40
N GLY A 124 6.92 18.09 -6.85
CA GLY A 124 8.34 17.85 -6.59
C GLY A 124 8.71 17.95 -5.11
N ARG A 125 9.57 18.93 -4.73
CA ARG A 125 10.03 19.11 -3.35
C ARG A 125 8.89 19.40 -2.37
N LYS A 126 7.82 20.11 -2.79
CA LYS A 126 6.65 20.35 -1.93
C LYS A 126 5.95 19.06 -1.55
N ALA A 127 5.76 18.13 -2.51
CA ALA A 127 5.18 16.82 -2.23
C ALA A 127 6.01 16.04 -1.21
N LEU A 128 7.34 16.07 -1.34
CA LEU A 128 8.25 15.43 -0.40
C LEU A 128 8.10 16.01 1.02
N ASN A 129 8.09 17.33 1.15
CA ASN A 129 7.90 18.00 2.45
C ASN A 129 6.54 17.64 3.07
N GLN A 130 5.46 17.59 2.28
CA GLN A 130 4.14 17.16 2.76
C GLN A 130 4.15 15.71 3.31
N VAL A 131 4.86 14.80 2.63
CA VAL A 131 5.02 13.42 3.15
C VAL A 131 5.73 13.43 4.49
N ILE A 132 6.78 14.23 4.64
CA ILE A 132 7.59 14.27 5.86
C ILE A 132 6.79 14.89 7.02
N GLU A 133 6.22 16.08 6.82
CA GLU A 133 5.50 16.80 7.87
C GLU A 133 4.27 16.02 8.37
N GLN A 134 3.39 15.63 7.42
CA GLN A 134 2.19 14.88 7.79
C GLN A 134 2.53 13.48 8.30
N GLY A 135 3.57 12.83 7.72
CA GLY A 135 4.01 11.52 8.15
C GLY A 135 4.55 11.49 9.58
N LYS A 136 5.33 12.51 9.98
CA LYS A 136 5.79 12.69 11.37
C LYS A 136 4.61 12.80 12.33
N ASP A 137 3.62 13.63 12.00
CA ASP A 137 2.41 13.79 12.80
C ASP A 137 1.63 12.46 12.95
N ARG A 138 1.52 11.68 11.87
CA ARG A 138 0.84 10.37 11.92
C ARG A 138 1.61 9.36 12.75
N LEU A 139 2.92 9.26 12.59
CA LEU A 139 3.76 8.35 13.36
C LEU A 139 3.74 8.70 14.86
N SER A 140 3.84 10.00 15.22
CA SER A 140 3.77 10.46 16.61
C SER A 140 2.41 10.21 17.26
N SER A 141 1.32 10.18 16.46
CA SER A 141 -0.02 9.83 16.95
C SER A 141 -0.27 8.32 17.06
N GLY A 142 0.74 7.49 16.83
CA GLY A 142 0.65 6.04 16.94
C GLY A 142 0.12 5.34 15.67
N CYS A 143 0.03 6.05 14.54
CA CYS A 143 -0.37 5.47 13.26
C CYS A 143 0.84 5.06 12.43
N TRP A 144 0.76 3.90 11.81
CA TRP A 144 1.75 3.47 10.82
C TRP A 144 1.59 4.23 9.50
N VAL A 145 2.67 4.40 8.75
CA VAL A 145 2.60 5.10 7.45
C VAL A 145 3.00 4.17 6.33
N VAL A 146 2.07 3.89 5.42
CA VAL A 146 2.32 3.06 4.24
C VAL A 146 2.74 3.94 3.07
N VAL A 147 3.89 3.59 2.49
CA VAL A 147 4.42 4.22 1.28
C VAL A 147 4.74 3.16 0.25
N PHE A 148 4.30 3.38 -0.97
CA PHE A 148 4.72 2.61 -2.13
C PHE A 148 5.92 3.31 -2.79
N PRO A 149 7.15 2.82 -2.60
CA PRO A 149 8.35 3.55 -3.02
C PRO A 149 8.46 3.70 -4.54
N GLU A 150 7.80 2.84 -5.30
CA GLU A 150 7.73 2.92 -6.76
C GLU A 150 6.83 4.04 -7.29
N GLY A 151 5.98 4.62 -6.42
CA GLY A 151 5.05 5.71 -6.74
C GLY A 151 3.94 5.34 -7.73
N THR A 152 3.96 4.16 -8.31
CA THR A 152 2.94 3.63 -9.23
C THR A 152 2.95 2.10 -9.20
N ARG A 153 1.83 1.48 -9.58
CA ARG A 153 1.80 0.01 -9.72
C ARG A 153 2.71 -0.45 -10.85
N ILE A 154 3.58 -1.40 -10.55
CA ILE A 154 4.54 -2.01 -11.48
C ILE A 154 4.08 -3.46 -11.74
N PRO A 155 4.00 -3.91 -13.00
CA PRO A 155 3.58 -5.26 -13.32
C PRO A 155 4.44 -6.35 -12.65
N SER A 156 3.88 -7.54 -12.45
CA SER A 156 4.63 -8.73 -12.02
C SER A 156 5.84 -8.98 -12.94
N GLY A 157 6.94 -9.47 -12.40
CA GLY A 157 8.20 -9.66 -13.12
C GLY A 157 9.04 -8.39 -13.30
N GLN A 158 8.58 -7.25 -12.80
CA GLN A 158 9.28 -5.97 -12.95
C GLN A 158 9.50 -5.28 -11.61
N MET A 159 10.55 -4.47 -11.51
CA MET A 159 10.80 -3.54 -10.41
C MET A 159 10.97 -2.11 -10.93
N GLY A 160 10.27 -1.17 -10.28
CA GLY A 160 10.41 0.25 -10.54
C GLY A 160 11.56 0.87 -9.74
N ARG A 161 11.92 2.09 -10.12
CA ARG A 161 12.84 2.90 -9.34
C ARG A 161 12.16 3.29 -8.01
N PHE A 162 12.90 3.21 -6.90
CA PHE A 162 12.41 3.63 -5.59
C PHE A 162 12.63 5.13 -5.38
N GLY A 163 11.55 5.84 -5.07
CA GLY A 163 11.63 7.19 -4.54
C GLY A 163 12.08 7.20 -3.08
N VAL A 164 12.73 8.26 -2.67
CA VAL A 164 13.28 8.40 -1.31
C VAL A 164 12.28 8.91 -0.27
N GLY A 165 11.05 9.23 -0.66
CA GLY A 165 10.08 9.90 0.23
C GLY A 165 9.77 9.14 1.51
N GLY A 166 9.48 7.85 1.41
CA GLY A 166 9.20 7.01 2.58
C GLY A 166 10.43 6.77 3.45
N THR A 167 11.59 6.52 2.84
CA THR A 167 12.85 6.36 3.55
C THR A 167 13.24 7.64 4.28
N ARG A 168 13.10 8.78 3.63
CA ARG A 168 13.39 10.08 4.22
C ARG A 168 12.45 10.42 5.36
N LEU A 169 11.14 10.13 5.22
CA LEU A 169 10.21 10.24 6.33
C LEU A 169 10.67 9.42 7.54
N ALA A 170 11.02 8.15 7.34
CA ALA A 170 11.44 7.29 8.43
C ALA A 170 12.70 7.82 9.15
N VAL A 171 13.70 8.25 8.39
CA VAL A 171 14.95 8.84 8.94
C VAL A 171 14.65 10.12 9.74
N GLU A 172 13.90 11.06 9.15
CA GLU A 172 13.61 12.34 9.78
C GLU A 172 12.62 12.25 10.96
N ALA A 173 11.78 11.22 10.98
CA ALA A 173 10.89 10.92 12.10
C ALA A 173 11.55 10.05 13.19
N GLY A 174 12.73 9.47 12.94
CA GLY A 174 13.41 8.58 13.87
C GLY A 174 12.73 7.20 14.01
N HIS A 175 11.89 6.80 13.06
CA HIS A 175 11.17 5.53 13.06
C HIS A 175 11.85 4.49 12.15
N SER A 176 11.64 3.21 12.46
CA SER A 176 12.12 2.10 11.64
C SER A 176 11.28 1.92 10.37
N ILE A 177 11.80 1.15 9.42
CA ILE A 177 11.10 0.74 8.20
C ILE A 177 10.81 -0.75 8.26
N VAL A 178 9.60 -1.14 7.87
CA VAL A 178 9.23 -2.54 7.62
C VAL A 178 9.03 -2.71 6.11
N PRO A 179 9.90 -3.44 5.42
CA PRO A 179 9.73 -3.71 4.00
C PRO A 179 8.75 -4.85 3.78
N VAL A 180 7.88 -4.74 2.77
CA VAL A 180 6.85 -5.75 2.45
C VAL A 180 6.86 -6.06 0.96
N ALA A 181 7.06 -7.34 0.62
CA ALA A 181 6.99 -7.86 -0.74
C ALA A 181 5.76 -8.77 -0.92
N HIS A 182 5.26 -8.89 -2.14
CA HIS A 182 4.17 -9.79 -2.47
C HIS A 182 4.10 -10.02 -3.99
N ASP A 183 3.44 -11.10 -4.42
CA ASP A 183 3.26 -11.43 -5.84
C ASP A 183 1.81 -11.24 -6.34
N ALA A 184 1.06 -10.36 -5.70
CA ALA A 184 -0.35 -10.12 -6.01
C ALA A 184 -0.64 -9.70 -7.46
N GLY A 185 0.37 -9.20 -8.18
CA GLY A 185 0.23 -8.85 -9.59
C GLY A 185 -0.12 -10.03 -10.49
N LYS A 186 0.14 -11.28 -10.06
CA LYS A 186 -0.25 -12.51 -10.76
C LYS A 186 -1.74 -12.76 -10.65
N ALA A 187 -2.30 -12.57 -9.45
CA ALA A 187 -3.72 -12.82 -9.16
C ALA A 187 -4.62 -11.68 -9.62
N TRP A 188 -4.20 -10.45 -9.34
CA TRP A 188 -4.93 -9.23 -9.67
C TRP A 188 -4.02 -8.22 -10.38
N PRO A 189 -3.81 -8.36 -11.69
CA PRO A 189 -2.92 -7.49 -12.46
C PRO A 189 -3.34 -6.03 -12.41
N LYS A 190 -2.38 -5.13 -12.54
CA LYS A 190 -2.62 -3.69 -12.71
C LYS A 190 -3.59 -3.45 -13.88
N HIS A 191 -4.68 -2.75 -13.61
CA HIS A 191 -5.77 -2.51 -14.57
C HIS A 191 -6.47 -3.79 -15.10
N GLY A 192 -6.17 -4.95 -14.53
CA GLY A 192 -6.80 -6.22 -14.93
C GLY A 192 -8.21 -6.34 -14.36
N PHE A 193 -9.19 -6.59 -15.23
CA PHE A 193 -10.55 -6.91 -14.82
C PHE A 193 -10.63 -8.32 -14.24
N ILE A 194 -9.96 -9.29 -14.87
CA ILE A 194 -9.97 -10.69 -14.45
C ILE A 194 -9.13 -10.89 -13.20
N LYS A 195 -9.66 -11.65 -12.24
CA LYS A 195 -8.95 -12.17 -11.08
C LYS A 195 -8.63 -13.62 -11.33
N TYR A 196 -7.36 -13.97 -11.18
CA TYR A 196 -6.86 -15.32 -11.47
C TYR A 196 -6.74 -16.10 -10.15
N PRO A 197 -7.37 -17.29 -10.04
CA PRO A 197 -7.23 -18.14 -8.86
C PRO A 197 -5.77 -18.38 -8.52
N SER A 198 -5.39 -18.12 -7.28
CA SER A 198 -4.03 -18.33 -6.79
C SER A 198 -3.92 -18.11 -5.29
N VAL A 199 -2.77 -18.49 -4.73
CA VAL A 199 -2.38 -18.14 -3.37
C VAL A 199 -1.31 -17.05 -3.45
N ILE A 200 -1.66 -15.84 -3.04
CA ILE A 200 -0.72 -14.70 -2.99
C ILE A 200 0.15 -14.85 -1.76
N LYS A 201 1.46 -14.75 -1.93
CA LYS A 201 2.39 -14.68 -0.81
C LYS A 201 2.69 -13.22 -0.48
N LEU A 202 2.56 -12.88 0.80
CA LEU A 202 2.96 -11.59 1.36
C LEU A 202 4.08 -11.85 2.36
N VAL A 203 5.24 -11.27 2.11
CA VAL A 203 6.45 -11.45 2.93
C VAL A 203 6.76 -10.14 3.64
N ILE A 204 6.85 -10.21 4.98
CA ILE A 204 7.20 -9.08 5.85
C ILE A 204 8.67 -9.26 6.25
N GLY A 205 9.50 -8.31 5.86
CA GLY A 205 10.92 -8.33 6.22
C GLY A 205 11.18 -7.83 7.63
N ALA A 206 12.34 -8.21 8.17
CA ALA A 206 12.81 -7.68 9.44
C ALA A 206 12.87 -6.15 9.40
N LYS A 207 12.57 -5.51 10.54
CA LYS A 207 12.61 -4.06 10.66
C LYS A 207 14.03 -3.52 10.38
N ILE A 208 14.10 -2.47 9.60
CA ILE A 208 15.33 -1.76 9.26
C ILE A 208 15.41 -0.50 10.12
N THR A 209 16.36 -0.43 11.05
CA THR A 209 16.59 0.77 11.85
C THR A 209 17.20 1.90 11.01
N THR A 210 16.72 3.12 11.25
CA THR A 210 17.20 4.33 10.56
C THR A 210 18.31 5.05 11.32
N ARG A 211 18.49 4.73 12.60
CA ARG A 211 19.46 5.41 13.49
C ARG A 211 20.88 5.25 12.97
N GLY A 212 21.59 6.36 12.80
CA GLY A 212 22.99 6.39 12.37
C GLY A 212 23.24 6.05 10.89
N LYS A 213 22.18 5.96 10.08
CA LYS A 213 22.29 5.63 8.65
C LYS A 213 21.80 6.76 7.76
N THR A 214 22.36 6.86 6.55
CA THR A 214 21.90 7.84 5.57
C THR A 214 20.63 7.36 4.84
N VAL A 215 19.85 8.30 4.32
CA VAL A 215 18.66 7.99 3.48
C VAL A 215 19.05 7.13 2.28
N VAL A 216 20.24 7.37 1.71
CA VAL A 216 20.75 6.64 0.53
C VAL A 216 21.01 5.17 0.87
N ASP A 217 21.71 4.92 1.98
CA ASP A 217 22.05 3.55 2.40
C ASP A 217 20.81 2.74 2.74
N ILE A 218 19.87 3.35 3.47
CA ILE A 218 18.61 2.67 3.83
C ILE A 218 17.78 2.39 2.58
N ASN A 219 17.65 3.36 1.67
CA ASN A 219 16.88 3.17 0.44
C ASN A 219 17.49 2.04 -0.42
N LYS A 220 18.83 1.96 -0.48
CA LYS A 220 19.55 0.87 -1.14
C LYS A 220 19.30 -0.48 -0.45
N GLN A 221 19.35 -0.53 0.88
CA GLN A 221 19.08 -1.74 1.67
C GLN A 221 17.65 -2.25 1.43
N VAL A 222 16.66 -1.37 1.47
CA VAL A 222 15.25 -1.72 1.19
C VAL A 222 15.08 -2.23 -0.24
N TYR A 223 15.72 -1.55 -1.21
CA TYR A 223 15.65 -1.96 -2.61
C TYR A 223 16.24 -3.36 -2.82
N GLN A 224 17.43 -3.62 -2.27
CA GLN A 224 18.10 -4.91 -2.37
C GLN A 224 17.29 -6.04 -1.72
N TRP A 225 16.73 -5.78 -0.53
CA TRP A 225 15.84 -6.74 0.12
C TRP A 225 14.62 -7.03 -0.75
N MET A 226 13.97 -5.98 -1.27
CA MET A 226 12.79 -6.13 -2.14
C MET A 226 13.12 -6.91 -3.42
N GLU A 227 14.25 -6.63 -4.07
CA GLU A 227 14.68 -7.35 -5.27
C GLU A 227 14.91 -8.84 -4.98
N ALA A 228 15.55 -9.15 -3.84
CA ALA A 228 15.78 -10.53 -3.43
C ALA A 228 14.46 -11.27 -3.16
N GLN A 229 13.52 -10.66 -2.42
CA GLN A 229 12.22 -11.26 -2.16
C GLN A 229 11.39 -11.44 -3.43
N MET A 230 11.38 -10.45 -4.30
CA MET A 230 10.66 -10.57 -5.58
C MET A 230 11.26 -11.65 -6.48
N THR A 231 12.59 -11.85 -6.42
CA THR A 231 13.25 -12.96 -7.15
C THR A 231 12.75 -14.32 -6.64
N GLN A 232 12.61 -14.49 -5.33
CA GLN A 232 12.07 -15.71 -4.73
C GLN A 232 10.58 -15.92 -5.07
N LEU A 233 9.77 -14.89 -4.92
CA LEU A 233 8.33 -14.95 -5.15
C LEU A 233 7.97 -15.20 -6.63
N GLU A 234 8.77 -14.71 -7.56
CA GLU A 234 8.49 -14.80 -8.99
C GLU A 234 9.30 -15.89 -9.70
N GLY A 235 10.26 -16.51 -9.01
CA GLY A 235 11.13 -17.56 -9.55
C GLY A 235 12.19 -17.08 -10.54
N LYS A 236 12.30 -15.75 -10.71
CA LYS A 236 13.29 -15.09 -11.57
C LYS A 236 13.54 -13.66 -11.13
N ARG A 237 14.75 -13.17 -11.39
CA ARG A 237 15.09 -11.77 -11.09
C ARG A 237 14.18 -10.82 -11.86
N PRO A 238 13.56 -9.82 -11.17
CA PRO A 238 12.71 -8.85 -11.85
C PRO A 238 13.53 -7.97 -12.81
N ILE A 239 12.94 -7.65 -13.95
CA ILE A 239 13.53 -6.69 -14.89
C ILE A 239 13.18 -5.26 -14.47
N ALA A 240 14.04 -4.30 -14.81
CA ALA A 240 13.76 -2.90 -14.57
C ALA A 240 12.50 -2.47 -15.34
N ALA A 241 11.56 -1.84 -14.64
CA ALA A 241 10.40 -1.26 -15.29
C ALA A 241 10.83 -0.06 -16.16
N PRO A 242 10.22 0.12 -17.36
CA PRO A 242 10.53 1.26 -18.21
C PRO A 242 10.27 2.56 -17.47
N VAL A 243 11.23 3.48 -17.55
CA VAL A 243 11.08 4.83 -17.01
C VAL A 243 9.99 5.52 -17.84
N LYS A 244 8.90 5.94 -17.21
CA LYS A 244 7.94 6.80 -17.89
C LYS A 244 8.62 8.12 -18.21
N GLU A 245 8.86 8.39 -19.48
CA GLU A 245 9.23 9.72 -19.92
C GLU A 245 8.16 10.71 -19.40
N GLY A 246 8.62 11.68 -18.62
CA GLY A 246 7.74 12.73 -18.14
C GLY A 246 7.13 13.43 -19.35
N LYS A 247 5.78 13.51 -19.41
CA LYS A 247 5.13 14.39 -20.39
C LYS A 247 5.81 15.76 -20.26
N LYS A 248 6.60 16.13 -21.28
CA LYS A 248 7.07 17.50 -21.43
C LYS A 248 5.82 18.38 -21.34
N ARG A 249 5.77 19.24 -20.35
CA ARG A 249 4.76 20.30 -20.28
C ARG A 249 5.11 21.24 -21.42
N GLY A 250 4.31 21.23 -22.50
CA GLY A 250 4.20 22.33 -23.40
C GLY A 250 3.46 23.48 -22.73
#